data_02fe7f70e4e14508e0881658130bc469
#
_entry.id   02fe7f70e4e14508e0881658130bc469
#
_cell.length_a   1.000
_cell.length_b   1.000
_cell.length_c   1.000
_cell.angle_alpha   90.00
_cell.angle_beta   90.00
_cell.angle_gamma   90.00
#
_symmetry.space_group_name_H-M   'P 1'
#
loop_
_entity.id
_entity.type
_entity.pdbx_description
1 polymer ?
#
loop_
_entity_poly.entity_id
_entity_poly.type
_entity_poly.pdbx_seq_one_letter_code
_entity_poly.pdbx_strand_id
1 'polypeptide(L)'
;MEFSDLFPVWDKLTSEQKDKIAGSAVLRTAEKGTILHNGSMDCTGLLLIQSGQLRAYILSDEGREITIYRLFDRDLCLLSASCIMRSIQFDVTIEAEKDTRFWLIPSDVYKELMEASAPVANFTGEVMAARFSEVMWLI
;
A
#
# COMPACT_ATOMS: atom_id res chain seq x y z
N MET A 1 7.32 -17.18 -1.87
CA MET A 1 6.08 -16.97 -1.11
C MET A 1 5.00 -16.47 -2.04
N GLU A 2 3.87 -17.13 -2.04
CA GLU A 2 2.75 -16.79 -2.92
C GLU A 2 1.97 -15.60 -2.39
N PHE A 3 1.23 -14.92 -3.28
CA PHE A 3 0.37 -13.82 -2.88
C PHE A 3 -0.60 -14.23 -1.77
N SER A 4 -1.18 -15.42 -1.89
CA SER A 4 -2.13 -15.95 -0.91
C SER A 4 -1.55 -16.10 0.49
N ASP A 5 -0.24 -16.31 0.60
CA ASP A 5 0.44 -16.44 1.89
C ASP A 5 0.61 -15.09 2.58
N LEU A 6 0.60 -14.01 1.81
CA LEU A 6 0.89 -12.67 2.30
C LEU A 6 -0.37 -11.85 2.59
N PHE A 7 -1.46 -12.10 1.86
CA PHE A 7 -2.67 -11.28 1.99
C PHE A 7 -3.44 -11.67 3.26
N PRO A 8 -3.52 -10.77 4.25
CA PRO A 8 -3.99 -11.15 5.61
C PRO A 8 -5.41 -11.69 5.69
N VAL A 9 -6.29 -11.27 4.79
CA VAL A 9 -7.70 -11.71 4.82
C VAL A 9 -8.02 -12.71 3.70
N TRP A 10 -7.00 -13.36 3.16
CA TRP A 10 -7.16 -14.30 2.05
C TRP A 10 -8.22 -15.36 2.33
N ASP A 11 -8.18 -15.98 3.51
CA ASP A 11 -9.08 -17.07 3.86
C ASP A 11 -10.54 -16.64 4.00
N LYS A 12 -10.79 -15.34 4.10
CA LYS A 12 -12.16 -14.80 4.22
C LYS A 12 -12.76 -14.40 2.89
N LEU A 13 -12.05 -14.62 1.80
CA LEU A 13 -12.52 -14.30 0.45
C LEU A 13 -13.26 -15.48 -0.16
N THR A 14 -14.21 -15.19 -1.05
CA THR A 14 -14.84 -16.22 -1.88
C THR A 14 -13.85 -16.70 -2.94
N SER A 15 -14.10 -17.85 -3.56
CA SER A 15 -13.26 -18.36 -4.64
C SER A 15 -13.13 -17.37 -5.78
N GLU A 16 -14.23 -16.72 -6.15
CA GLU A 16 -14.25 -15.72 -7.22
C GLU A 16 -13.39 -14.51 -6.86
N GLN A 17 -13.47 -14.04 -5.61
CA GLN A 17 -12.66 -12.92 -5.12
C GLN A 17 -11.18 -13.28 -5.09
N LYS A 18 -10.85 -14.50 -4.66
CA LYS A 18 -9.46 -15.00 -4.66
C LYS A 18 -8.87 -15.01 -6.06
N ASP A 19 -9.62 -15.55 -7.02
CA ASP A 19 -9.18 -15.63 -8.40
C ASP A 19 -8.95 -14.25 -8.99
N LYS A 20 -9.84 -13.32 -8.70
CA LYS A 20 -9.75 -11.96 -9.23
C LYS A 20 -8.53 -11.21 -8.72
N ILE A 21 -8.34 -11.19 -7.40
CA ILE A 21 -7.21 -10.45 -6.83
C ILE A 21 -5.86 -11.11 -7.14
N ALA A 22 -5.78 -12.42 -7.03
CA ALA A 22 -4.54 -13.14 -7.32
C ALA A 22 -4.17 -13.06 -8.79
N GLY A 23 -5.16 -13.10 -9.68
CA GLY A 23 -4.93 -13.00 -11.11
C GLY A 23 -4.55 -11.59 -11.57
N SER A 24 -4.87 -10.57 -10.77
CA SER A 24 -4.59 -9.17 -11.11
C SER A 24 -3.30 -8.66 -10.46
N ALA A 25 -2.89 -9.24 -9.34
CA ALA A 25 -1.69 -8.83 -8.64
C ALA A 25 -0.43 -9.26 -9.41
N VAL A 26 0.54 -8.36 -9.47
CA VAL A 26 1.79 -8.60 -10.22
C VAL A 26 2.98 -8.48 -9.28
N LEU A 27 3.83 -9.50 -9.26
CA LEU A 27 5.06 -9.47 -8.47
C LEU A 27 6.11 -8.60 -9.18
N ARG A 28 6.64 -7.63 -8.47
CA ARG A 28 7.65 -6.71 -8.98
C ARG A 28 8.81 -6.59 -8.01
N THR A 29 9.91 -6.06 -8.52
CA THR A 29 11.10 -5.78 -7.74
C THR A 29 11.50 -4.32 -7.92
N ALA A 30 12.07 -3.73 -6.88
CA ALA A 30 12.60 -2.36 -6.92
C ALA A 30 13.95 -2.35 -6.22
N GLU A 31 14.93 -1.73 -6.86
CA GLU A 31 16.25 -1.55 -6.25
C GLU A 31 16.20 -0.43 -5.23
N LYS A 32 17.08 -0.49 -4.26
CA LYS A 32 17.26 0.58 -3.27
C LYS A 32 17.36 1.93 -3.98
N GLY A 33 16.61 2.91 -3.49
CA GLY A 33 16.58 4.26 -4.05
C GLY A 33 15.52 4.51 -5.10
N THR A 34 14.78 3.46 -5.52
CA THR A 34 13.73 3.59 -6.51
C THR A 34 12.51 4.29 -5.90
N ILE A 35 11.98 5.29 -6.62
CA ILE A 35 10.73 5.95 -6.25
C ILE A 35 9.59 5.16 -6.88
N LEU A 36 8.72 4.59 -6.05
CA LEU A 36 7.60 3.76 -6.51
C LEU A 36 6.32 4.55 -6.71
N HIS A 37 6.17 5.64 -5.98
CA HIS A 37 4.98 6.50 -6.05
C HIS A 37 5.39 7.91 -5.69
N ASN A 38 4.88 8.89 -6.44
CA ASN A 38 5.25 10.28 -6.25
C ASN A 38 4.04 11.19 -6.39
N GLY A 39 3.47 11.57 -5.26
CA GLY A 39 2.41 12.56 -5.20
C GLY A 39 1.01 12.02 -5.48
N SER A 40 0.02 12.89 -5.26
CA SER A 40 -1.40 12.53 -5.33
C SER A 40 -1.91 12.32 -6.76
N MET A 41 -1.19 12.80 -7.74
CA MET A 41 -1.56 12.64 -9.16
C MET A 41 -1.17 11.28 -9.72
N ASP A 42 -0.36 10.54 -9.00
CA ASP A 42 0.14 9.25 -9.41
C ASP A 42 -0.65 8.13 -8.71
N CYS A 43 -1.40 7.33 -9.46
CA CYS A 43 -2.14 6.21 -8.90
C CYS A 43 -1.44 4.91 -9.23
N THR A 44 -0.50 4.54 -8.39
CA THR A 44 0.33 3.35 -8.59
C THR A 44 -0.43 2.06 -8.33
N GLY A 45 -1.28 2.06 -7.32
CA GLY A 45 -1.94 0.86 -6.81
C GLY A 45 -1.45 0.54 -5.40
N LEU A 46 -1.93 -0.56 -4.83
CA LEU A 46 -1.52 -0.97 -3.49
C LEU A 46 -0.28 -1.85 -3.60
N LEU A 47 0.63 -1.71 -2.63
CA LEU A 47 1.88 -2.47 -2.60
C LEU A 47 1.87 -3.38 -1.37
N LEU A 48 1.88 -4.69 -1.61
CA LEU A 48 1.98 -5.69 -0.54
C LEU A 48 3.42 -6.21 -0.54
N ILE A 49 4.16 -5.89 0.51
CA ILE A 49 5.60 -6.14 0.56
C ILE A 49 5.86 -7.61 0.89
N GLN A 50 6.58 -8.30 0.00
CA GLN A 50 7.04 -9.65 0.26
C GLN A 50 8.34 -9.62 1.08
N SER A 51 9.28 -8.78 0.68
CA SER A 51 10.54 -8.61 1.40
C SER A 51 11.13 -7.25 1.08
N GLY A 52 11.77 -6.62 2.05
CA GLY A 52 12.46 -5.34 1.87
C GLY A 52 11.95 -4.25 2.79
N GLN A 53 12.09 -3.01 2.37
CA GLN A 53 11.72 -1.87 3.20
C GLN A 53 11.39 -0.67 2.31
N LEU A 54 10.22 -0.08 2.55
CA LEU A 54 9.80 1.15 1.89
C LEU A 54 9.70 2.28 2.91
N ARG A 55 9.90 3.50 2.44
CA ARG A 55 9.74 4.71 3.24
C ARG A 55 8.67 5.60 2.61
N ALA A 56 7.70 6.00 3.41
CA ALA A 56 6.70 6.99 3.00
C ALA A 56 7.08 8.33 3.62
N TYR A 57 7.23 9.35 2.78
CA TYR A 57 7.61 10.68 3.25
C TYR A 57 6.90 11.78 2.46
N ILE A 58 6.88 12.96 3.06
CA ILE A 58 6.37 14.17 2.41
C ILE A 58 7.50 15.20 2.35
N LEU A 59 7.37 16.16 1.44
CA LEU A 59 8.30 17.27 1.35
C LEU A 59 7.66 18.51 1.97
N SER A 60 8.41 19.17 2.86
CA SER A 60 7.98 20.45 3.41
C SER A 60 8.18 21.55 2.36
N ASP A 61 7.62 22.73 2.63
CA ASP A 61 7.79 23.91 1.77
C ASP A 61 9.27 24.29 1.58
N GLU A 62 10.11 23.93 2.54
CA GLU A 62 11.54 24.18 2.48
C GLU A 62 12.33 23.09 1.75
N GLY A 63 11.64 22.08 1.22
CA GLY A 63 12.26 20.97 0.53
C GLY A 63 12.81 19.88 1.44
N ARG A 64 12.49 19.93 2.75
CA ARG A 64 12.91 18.92 3.71
C ARG A 64 12.03 17.69 3.62
N GLU A 65 12.62 16.51 3.59
CA GLU A 65 11.89 15.26 3.63
C GLU A 65 11.49 14.92 5.06
N ILE A 66 10.20 14.65 5.24
CA ILE A 66 9.66 14.25 6.54
C ILE A 66 9.10 12.84 6.39
N THR A 67 9.78 11.87 7.00
CA THR A 67 9.33 10.48 6.98
C THR A 67 8.10 10.35 7.87
N ILE A 68 6.99 9.86 7.28
CA ILE A 68 5.77 9.64 8.05
C ILE A 68 5.72 8.22 8.63
N TYR A 69 6.13 7.22 7.87
CA TYR A 69 6.29 5.86 8.39
C TYR A 69 7.11 5.01 7.43
N ARG A 70 7.49 3.84 7.90
CA ARG A 70 8.17 2.84 7.08
C ARG A 70 7.34 1.57 7.00
N LEU A 71 7.52 0.84 5.92
CA LEU A 71 6.83 -0.42 5.67
C LEU A 71 7.86 -1.52 5.53
N PHE A 72 7.54 -2.68 6.10
CA PHE A 72 8.43 -3.83 6.15
C PHE A 72 7.74 -5.05 5.55
N ASP A 73 8.36 -6.22 5.67
CA ASP A 73 7.79 -7.46 5.16
C ASP A 73 6.34 -7.64 5.64
N ARG A 74 5.47 -8.01 4.70
CA ARG A 74 4.03 -8.25 4.90
C ARG A 74 3.18 -7.00 5.11
N ASP A 75 3.76 -5.83 5.17
CA ASP A 75 2.98 -4.59 5.26
C ASP A 75 2.31 -4.25 3.94
N LEU A 76 1.13 -3.67 4.02
CA LEU A 76 0.37 -3.19 2.87
C LEU A 76 0.45 -1.67 2.79
N CYS A 77 0.91 -1.17 1.66
CA CYS A 77 0.96 0.27 1.40
C CYS A 77 -0.34 0.73 0.74
N LEU A 78 -1.10 1.56 1.44
CA LEU A 78 -2.36 2.11 0.94
C LEU A 78 -2.17 3.49 0.28
N LEU A 79 -1.19 4.26 0.73
CA LEU A 79 -1.01 5.64 0.24
C LEU A 79 -0.58 5.71 -1.23
N SER A 80 -0.01 4.64 -1.77
CA SER A 80 0.33 4.55 -3.19
C SER A 80 -0.90 4.42 -4.09
N ALA A 81 -2.07 4.18 -3.49
CA ALA A 81 -3.34 4.08 -4.19
C ALA A 81 -4.25 5.25 -3.84
N SER A 82 -3.70 6.47 -3.83
CA SER A 82 -4.44 7.67 -3.42
C SER A 82 -5.68 7.94 -4.26
N CYS A 83 -5.75 7.40 -5.47
CA CYS A 83 -6.91 7.56 -6.36
C CYS A 83 -8.19 6.91 -5.82
N ILE A 84 -8.09 5.95 -4.89
CA ILE A 84 -9.26 5.34 -4.27
C ILE A 84 -9.57 5.94 -2.90
N MET A 85 -8.72 6.85 -2.43
CA MET A 85 -8.85 7.49 -1.12
C MET A 85 -8.96 9.01 -1.30
N ARG A 86 -10.15 9.45 -1.70
CA ARG A 86 -10.39 10.85 -2.09
C ARG A 86 -10.13 11.86 -0.98
N SER A 87 -10.13 11.42 0.27
CA SER A 87 -9.90 12.30 1.42
C SER A 87 -8.43 12.57 1.69
N ILE A 88 -7.52 11.87 1.02
CA ILE A 88 -6.08 12.14 1.16
C ILE A 88 -5.72 13.32 0.25
N GLN A 89 -5.29 14.42 0.87
CA GLN A 89 -5.05 15.68 0.18
C GLN A 89 -3.60 16.15 0.24
N PHE A 90 -2.67 15.28 0.63
CA PHE A 90 -1.25 15.63 0.65
C PHE A 90 -0.46 14.66 -0.23
N ASP A 91 0.62 15.18 -0.78
CA ASP A 91 1.47 14.41 -1.68
C ASP A 91 2.45 13.57 -0.88
N VAL A 92 2.38 12.25 -1.07
CA VAL A 92 3.27 11.29 -0.42
C VAL A 92 4.18 10.68 -1.46
N THR A 93 5.46 10.54 -1.12
CA THR A 93 6.42 9.82 -1.93
C THR A 93 6.76 8.50 -1.25
N ILE A 94 6.77 7.42 -2.03
CA ILE A 94 7.13 6.08 -1.56
C ILE A 94 8.43 5.68 -2.23
N GLU A 95 9.45 5.41 -1.43
CA GLU A 95 10.79 5.08 -1.91
C GLU A 95 11.27 3.76 -1.31
N ALA A 96 11.95 2.95 -2.12
CA ALA A 96 12.58 1.73 -1.63
C ALA A 96 13.88 2.08 -0.89
N GLU A 97 13.92 1.81 0.41
CA GLU A 97 15.13 2.00 1.22
C GLU A 97 16.09 0.82 1.14
N LYS A 98 15.60 -0.32 0.66
CA LYS A 98 16.36 -1.54 0.40
C LYS A 98 15.82 -2.16 -0.87
N ASP A 99 16.54 -3.12 -1.44
CA ASP A 99 16.00 -3.91 -2.54
C ASP A 99 14.73 -4.59 -2.05
N THR A 100 13.63 -4.38 -2.76
CA THR A 100 12.29 -4.78 -2.29
C THR A 100 11.59 -5.61 -3.34
N ARG A 101 10.92 -6.67 -2.90
CA ARG A 101 9.99 -7.45 -3.72
C ARG A 101 8.60 -7.22 -3.17
N PHE A 102 7.66 -6.92 -4.05
CA PHE A 102 6.30 -6.60 -3.65
C PHE A 102 5.29 -7.02 -4.71
N TRP A 103 4.05 -7.22 -4.25
CA TRP A 103 2.93 -7.46 -5.15
C TRP A 103 2.21 -6.13 -5.38
N LEU A 104 2.07 -5.77 -6.65
CA LEU A 104 1.30 -4.61 -7.04
C LEU A 104 -0.15 -5.02 -7.29
N ILE A 105 -1.07 -4.47 -6.52
CA ILE A 105 -2.51 -4.74 -6.64
C ILE A 105 -3.15 -3.54 -7.32
N PRO A 106 -3.79 -3.72 -8.48
CA PRO A 106 -4.46 -2.61 -9.17
C PRO A 106 -5.51 -1.96 -8.26
N SER A 107 -5.56 -0.64 -8.26
CA SER A 107 -6.44 0.13 -7.39
C SER A 107 -7.92 -0.18 -7.62
N ASP A 108 -8.33 -0.30 -8.88
CA ASP A 108 -9.71 -0.60 -9.24
C ASP A 108 -10.15 -1.98 -8.74
N VAL A 109 -9.28 -2.97 -8.83
CA VAL A 109 -9.55 -4.32 -8.32
C VAL A 109 -9.72 -4.30 -6.82
N TYR A 110 -8.84 -3.62 -6.10
CA TYR A 110 -8.90 -3.54 -4.65
C TYR A 110 -10.14 -2.77 -4.18
N LYS A 111 -10.46 -1.67 -4.86
CA LYS A 111 -11.66 -0.89 -4.56
C LYS A 111 -12.93 -1.72 -4.71
N GLU A 112 -13.04 -2.45 -5.80
CA GLU A 112 -14.17 -3.35 -6.04
C GLU A 112 -14.27 -4.43 -4.96
N LEU A 113 -13.11 -4.97 -4.57
CA LEU A 113 -13.06 -5.99 -3.52
C LEU A 113 -13.50 -5.42 -2.16
N MET A 114 -13.10 -4.19 -1.84
CA MET A 114 -13.56 -3.50 -0.62
C MET A 114 -15.07 -3.32 -0.59
N GLU A 115 -15.65 -3.01 -1.73
CA GLU A 115 -17.10 -2.81 -1.84
C GLU A 115 -17.88 -4.13 -1.71
N ALA A 116 -17.27 -5.23 -2.14
CA ALA A 116 -17.92 -6.55 -2.17
C ALA A 116 -17.61 -7.42 -0.95
N SER A 117 -16.60 -7.07 -0.16
CA SER A 117 -16.14 -7.90 0.96
C SER A 117 -15.98 -7.08 2.23
N ALA A 118 -16.82 -7.34 3.22
CA ALA A 118 -16.72 -6.70 4.53
C ALA A 118 -15.36 -7.01 5.21
N PRO A 119 -14.84 -8.25 5.18
CA PRO A 119 -13.52 -8.53 5.76
C PRO A 119 -12.41 -7.66 5.16
N VAL A 120 -12.42 -7.43 3.85
CA VAL A 120 -11.40 -6.58 3.19
C VAL A 120 -11.58 -5.13 3.61
N ALA A 121 -12.80 -4.62 3.62
CA ALA A 121 -13.08 -3.25 4.04
C ALA A 121 -12.66 -3.02 5.49
N ASN A 122 -12.96 -3.96 6.38
CA ASN A 122 -12.60 -3.86 7.80
C ASN A 122 -11.09 -3.91 8.00
N PHE A 123 -10.41 -4.82 7.31
CA PHE A 123 -8.94 -4.91 7.35
C PHE A 123 -8.30 -3.61 6.88
N THR A 124 -8.79 -3.06 5.77
CA THR A 124 -8.28 -1.80 5.22
C THR A 124 -8.45 -0.67 6.23
N GLY A 125 -9.62 -0.60 6.87
CA GLY A 125 -9.88 0.40 7.91
C GLY A 125 -8.93 0.29 9.09
N GLU A 126 -8.61 -0.94 9.52
CA GLU A 126 -7.66 -1.16 10.61
C GLU A 126 -6.25 -0.73 10.23
N VAL A 127 -5.82 -1.00 9.00
CA VAL A 127 -4.51 -0.56 8.52
C VAL A 127 -4.44 0.97 8.50
N MET A 128 -5.50 1.62 8.00
CA MET A 128 -5.58 3.07 7.97
C MET A 128 -5.51 3.67 9.37
N ALA A 129 -6.26 3.09 10.31
CA ALA A 129 -6.27 3.55 11.71
C ALA A 129 -4.89 3.42 12.35
N ALA A 130 -4.19 2.32 12.10
CA ALA A 130 -2.84 2.11 12.63
C ALA A 130 -1.87 3.15 12.08
N ARG A 131 -1.94 3.44 10.78
CA ARG A 131 -1.08 4.47 10.17
C ARG A 131 -1.41 5.86 10.67
N PHE A 132 -2.69 6.15 10.85
CA PHE A 132 -3.12 7.42 11.42
C PHE A 132 -2.55 7.60 12.82
N SER A 133 -2.61 6.56 13.65
CA SER A 133 -2.06 6.60 15.00
C SER A 133 -0.56 6.87 15.00
N GLU A 134 0.19 6.23 14.10
CA GLU A 134 1.63 6.46 13.97
C GLU A 134 1.94 7.90 13.59
N VAL A 135 1.19 8.45 12.64
CA VAL A 135 1.39 9.82 12.17
C VAL A 135 1.07 10.84 13.27
N MET A 136 0.05 10.58 14.06
CA MET A 136 -0.34 11.48 15.14
C MET A 136 0.75 11.66 16.20
N TRP A 137 1.61 10.65 16.38
CA TRP A 137 2.75 10.78 17.29
C TRP A 137 3.83 11.74 16.79
N LEU A 138 3.82 12.07 15.49
CA LEU A 138 4.80 13.00 14.90
C LEU A 138 4.41 14.47 15.13
N ILE A 139 3.19 14.71 15.51
CA ILE A 139 2.64 16.03 15.72
C ILE A 139 2.65 16.37 17.23
#